data_f561c923bd7ab3b3639ea51a8b3d895c
#
_entry.id   f561c923bd7ab3b3639ea51a8b3d895c
#
_cell.length_a   1.000
_cell.length_b   1.000
_cell.length_c   1.000
_cell.angle_alpha   90.00
_cell.angle_beta   90.00
_cell.angle_gamma   90.00
#
_symmetry.space_group_name_H-M   'P 1'
#
loop_
_entity.id
_entity.type
_entity.pdbx_description
1 polymer ?
#
loop_
_entity_poly.entity_id
_entity_poly.type
_entity_poly.pdbx_seq_one_letter_code
_entity_poly.pdbx_strand_id
1 'polypeptide(L)'
;YTSDNQYASSAKAEHDALAYFIATSNCDAIDGGIVVFSAGNDALNRAGYPGAFRDYISVTSFSPDFLPASYTNYGPGCNISAPGGDAYIASNMTATVLSTMPSEVNDGSDYGYMQGTSMACPHVSGVAALGLSYALKQGKHYTRNEFISMLLTSVNDMERYLDGTKNSNGTMYLENYRKKLGTGAVDAYQLLMQIEGTPCLKVGVGAEELVPLTQFFGGSASRR
;
A
#
# COMPACT_ATOMS: atom_id res chain seq x y z
N TYR A 1 -19.14 9.05 5.19
CA TYR A 1 -19.82 8.44 4.04
C TYR A 1 -19.87 6.93 4.23
N THR A 2 -20.93 6.29 3.74
CA THR A 2 -21.15 4.85 3.88
C THR A 2 -21.20 4.11 2.53
N SER A 3 -21.17 4.83 1.42
CA SER A 3 -21.16 4.27 0.06
C SER A 3 -20.52 5.22 -0.94
N ASP A 4 -20.09 4.68 -2.09
CA ASP A 4 -19.55 5.44 -3.21
C ASP A 4 -20.52 6.53 -3.70
N ASN A 5 -21.81 6.19 -3.80
CA ASN A 5 -22.84 7.14 -4.23
C ASN A 5 -23.00 8.31 -3.24
N GLN A 6 -22.96 8.02 -1.95
CA GLN A 6 -23.05 9.06 -0.93
C GLN A 6 -21.81 9.96 -0.97
N TYR A 7 -20.62 9.40 -1.08
CA TYR A 7 -19.39 10.17 -1.21
C TYR A 7 -19.42 11.05 -2.47
N ALA A 8 -19.64 10.47 -3.63
CA ALA A 8 -19.66 11.20 -4.90
C ALA A 8 -20.70 12.34 -4.94
N SER A 9 -21.84 12.18 -4.27
CA SER A 9 -22.87 13.21 -4.22
C SER A 9 -22.60 14.28 -3.16
N SER A 10 -22.14 13.89 -1.97
CA SER A 10 -21.97 14.80 -0.84
C SER A 10 -20.64 15.56 -0.86
N ALA A 11 -19.58 14.94 -1.44
CA ALA A 11 -18.27 15.55 -1.66
C ALA A 11 -18.03 15.83 -3.14
N LYS A 12 -19.04 16.28 -3.86
CA LYS A 12 -19.04 16.38 -5.33
C LYS A 12 -17.83 17.14 -5.89
N ALA A 13 -17.46 18.27 -5.32
CA ALA A 13 -16.35 19.08 -5.81
C ALA A 13 -15.00 18.34 -5.70
N GLU A 14 -14.77 17.64 -4.58
CA GLU A 14 -13.59 16.81 -4.38
C GLU A 14 -13.59 15.62 -5.34
N HIS A 15 -14.71 14.90 -5.40
CA HIS A 15 -14.88 13.78 -6.31
C HIS A 15 -14.65 14.16 -7.78
N ASP A 16 -15.25 15.25 -8.25
CA ASP A 16 -15.10 15.72 -9.63
C ASP A 16 -13.63 16.12 -9.93
N ALA A 17 -12.94 16.78 -8.99
CA ALA A 17 -11.53 17.13 -9.14
C ALA A 17 -10.64 15.91 -9.24
N LEU A 18 -10.87 14.89 -8.40
CA LEU A 18 -10.13 13.64 -8.42
C LEU A 18 -10.46 12.80 -9.68
N ALA A 19 -11.71 12.79 -10.12
CA ALA A 19 -12.11 12.14 -11.37
C ALA A 19 -11.42 12.81 -12.59
N TYR A 20 -11.34 14.14 -12.61
CA TYR A 20 -10.57 14.86 -13.61
C TYR A 20 -9.08 14.48 -13.59
N PHE A 21 -8.46 14.45 -12.42
CA PHE A 21 -7.06 14.02 -12.26
C PHE A 21 -6.83 12.59 -12.76
N ILE A 22 -7.73 11.67 -12.43
CA ILE A 22 -7.66 10.26 -12.89
C ILE A 22 -7.76 10.18 -14.42
N ALA A 23 -8.61 11.00 -15.04
CA ALA A 23 -8.82 11.00 -16.48
C ALA A 23 -7.72 11.76 -17.26
N THR A 24 -6.87 12.52 -16.59
CA THR A 24 -5.86 13.38 -17.24
C THR A 24 -4.52 12.65 -17.32
N SER A 25 -4.02 12.47 -18.54
CA SER A 25 -2.68 11.91 -18.78
C SER A 25 -1.64 13.03 -18.77
N ASN A 26 -0.79 13.05 -17.73
CA ASN A 26 0.28 14.04 -17.55
C ASN A 26 1.67 13.38 -17.45
N CYS A 27 1.77 12.10 -17.72
CA CYS A 27 3.02 11.33 -17.62
C CYS A 27 3.09 10.32 -18.77
N ASP A 28 4.22 10.30 -19.47
CA ASP A 28 4.41 9.40 -20.62
C ASP A 28 4.48 7.92 -20.24
N ALA A 29 4.55 7.59 -18.94
CA ALA A 29 4.57 6.21 -18.46
C ALA A 29 3.19 5.63 -18.21
N ILE A 30 2.13 6.44 -18.11
CA ILE A 30 0.81 5.98 -17.66
C ILE A 30 -0.33 6.82 -18.23
N ASP A 31 -1.44 6.18 -18.53
CA ASP A 31 -2.71 6.85 -18.84
C ASP A 31 -3.44 7.23 -17.56
N GLY A 32 -3.49 8.52 -17.25
CA GLY A 32 -4.24 9.04 -16.12
C GLY A 32 -3.52 9.03 -14.78
N GLY A 33 -4.15 9.62 -13.76
CA GLY A 33 -3.61 9.80 -12.42
C GLY A 33 -3.92 8.62 -11.48
N ILE A 34 -3.03 8.38 -10.53
CA ILE A 34 -3.25 7.41 -9.42
C ILE A 34 -3.55 8.19 -8.15
N VAL A 35 -4.68 7.89 -7.53
CA VAL A 35 -5.13 8.51 -6.28
C VAL A 35 -4.96 7.51 -5.15
N VAL A 36 -4.23 7.90 -4.11
CA VAL A 36 -3.90 7.08 -2.95
C VAL A 36 -4.37 7.77 -1.68
N PHE A 37 -5.11 7.06 -0.83
CA PHE A 37 -5.61 7.55 0.45
C PHE A 37 -5.24 6.61 1.59
N SER A 38 -5.21 7.16 2.80
CA SER A 38 -5.14 6.39 4.03
C SER A 38 -6.47 5.68 4.31
N ALA A 39 -6.40 4.45 4.85
CA ALA A 39 -7.61 3.66 5.18
C ALA A 39 -8.37 4.18 6.41
N GLY A 40 -7.70 4.93 7.29
CA GLY A 40 -8.22 5.42 8.57
C GLY A 40 -7.56 4.77 9.78
N ASN A 41 -7.74 5.37 10.95
CA ASN A 41 -7.02 5.05 12.18
C ASN A 41 -7.95 4.69 13.36
N ASP A 42 -9.12 4.11 13.08
CA ASP A 42 -10.18 3.86 14.07
C ASP A 42 -10.30 2.37 14.43
N ALA A 43 -9.38 1.52 13.94
CA ALA A 43 -9.41 0.05 14.04
C ALA A 43 -10.74 -0.55 13.53
N LEU A 44 -11.36 0.06 12.53
CA LEU A 44 -12.63 -0.36 11.95
C LEU A 44 -12.43 -1.42 10.87
N ASN A 45 -13.36 -2.38 10.80
CA ASN A 45 -13.40 -3.42 9.77
C ASN A 45 -13.99 -2.86 8.45
N ARG A 46 -13.43 -1.76 7.97
CA ARG A 46 -13.70 -1.12 6.67
C ARG A 46 -12.71 0.02 6.45
N ALA A 47 -12.40 0.34 5.20
CA ALA A 47 -11.72 1.59 4.89
C ALA A 47 -12.64 2.80 5.11
N GLY A 48 -12.06 3.93 5.46
CA GLY A 48 -12.74 5.23 5.51
C GLY A 48 -12.83 5.87 4.12
N TYR A 49 -13.89 6.63 3.88
CA TYR A 49 -13.95 7.52 2.71
C TYR A 49 -13.11 8.78 2.95
N PRO A 50 -12.48 9.32 1.89
CA PRO A 50 -12.64 8.95 0.46
C PRO A 50 -11.86 7.71 0.03
N GLY A 51 -10.93 7.19 0.82
CA GLY A 51 -10.07 6.06 0.45
C GLY A 51 -10.82 4.78 0.04
N ALA A 52 -12.00 4.55 0.61
CA ALA A 52 -12.85 3.40 0.26
C ALA A 52 -13.52 3.50 -1.13
N PHE A 53 -13.42 4.65 -1.82
CA PHE A 53 -14.00 4.81 -3.15
C PHE A 53 -13.29 3.92 -4.16
N ARG A 54 -14.07 3.25 -5.02
CA ARG A 54 -13.61 2.18 -5.92
C ARG A 54 -12.44 2.54 -6.85
N ASP A 55 -12.30 3.82 -7.22
CA ASP A 55 -11.27 4.28 -8.14
C ASP A 55 -9.99 4.76 -7.43
N TYR A 56 -9.95 4.67 -6.10
CA TYR A 56 -8.80 5.08 -5.30
C TYR A 56 -8.11 3.87 -4.67
N ILE A 57 -6.86 4.05 -4.27
CA ILE A 57 -6.09 3.05 -3.51
C ILE A 57 -6.14 3.43 -2.04
N SER A 58 -6.69 2.55 -1.20
CA SER A 58 -6.74 2.71 0.25
C SER A 58 -5.62 1.92 0.92
N VAL A 59 -4.83 2.58 1.76
CA VAL A 59 -3.62 2.04 2.37
C VAL A 59 -3.82 1.79 3.85
N THR A 60 -3.66 0.55 4.28
CA THR A 60 -3.60 0.14 5.69
C THR A 60 -2.20 0.29 6.26
N SER A 61 -2.07 0.27 7.57
CA SER A 61 -0.79 0.47 8.27
C SER A 61 -0.29 -0.81 8.93
N PHE A 62 1.00 -1.09 8.79
CA PHE A 62 1.71 -2.07 9.62
C PHE A 62 2.90 -1.43 10.35
N SER A 63 3.33 -2.10 11.43
CA SER A 63 4.40 -1.70 12.32
C SER A 63 5.69 -2.46 12.04
N PRO A 64 6.84 -2.10 12.67
CA PRO A 64 8.14 -2.72 12.42
C PRO A 64 8.21 -4.23 12.64
N ASP A 65 7.28 -4.81 13.39
CA ASP A 65 7.12 -6.26 13.59
C ASP A 65 6.46 -6.96 12.38
N PHE A 66 6.15 -6.21 11.31
CA PHE A 66 5.46 -6.68 10.11
C PHE A 66 4.02 -7.15 10.36
N LEU A 67 3.41 -6.70 11.46
CA LEU A 67 2.04 -6.98 11.86
C LEU A 67 1.18 -5.71 11.76
N PRO A 68 -0.16 -5.84 11.66
CA PRO A 68 -1.03 -4.66 11.58
C PRO A 68 -0.80 -3.72 12.76
N ALA A 69 -0.80 -2.41 12.48
CA ALA A 69 -0.78 -1.39 13.50
C ALA A 69 -2.11 -1.40 14.28
N SER A 70 -2.05 -1.11 15.59
CA SER A 70 -3.20 -1.24 16.48
C SER A 70 -4.40 -0.36 16.10
N TYR A 71 -4.14 0.73 15.46
CA TYR A 71 -5.13 1.72 15.03
C TYR A 71 -5.65 1.50 13.60
N THR A 72 -4.99 0.67 12.79
CA THR A 72 -5.30 0.61 11.35
C THR A 72 -6.73 0.18 11.08
N ASN A 73 -7.42 0.87 10.18
CA ASN A 73 -8.62 0.31 9.57
C ASN A 73 -8.22 -0.86 8.66
N TYR A 74 -9.10 -1.84 8.49
CA TYR A 74 -8.88 -3.07 7.73
C TYR A 74 -10.20 -3.56 7.11
N GLY A 75 -10.16 -4.52 6.18
CA GLY A 75 -11.38 -5.11 5.60
C GLY A 75 -11.84 -4.44 4.30
N PRO A 76 -13.15 -4.39 4.02
CA PRO A 76 -13.64 -3.90 2.75
C PRO A 76 -13.15 -2.49 2.40
N GLY A 77 -12.73 -2.32 1.16
CA GLY A 77 -12.19 -1.05 0.64
C GLY A 77 -10.70 -0.84 0.89
N CYS A 78 -10.03 -1.70 1.67
CA CYS A 78 -8.56 -1.66 1.84
C CYS A 78 -7.87 -2.41 0.70
N ASN A 79 -6.86 -1.81 0.07
CA ASN A 79 -6.23 -2.35 -1.13
C ASN A 79 -4.79 -2.86 -0.91
N ILE A 80 -4.01 -2.22 -0.06
CA ILE A 80 -2.60 -2.52 0.15
C ILE A 80 -2.15 -2.06 1.54
N SER A 81 -1.11 -2.66 2.10
CA SER A 81 -0.48 -2.24 3.36
C SER A 81 0.87 -1.58 3.14
N ALA A 82 1.22 -0.64 4.02
CA ALA A 82 2.53 0.00 4.02
C ALA A 82 2.99 0.36 5.45
N PRO A 83 4.30 0.66 5.66
CA PRO A 83 4.80 1.07 6.97
C PRO A 83 4.14 2.35 7.47
N GLY A 84 3.44 2.29 8.58
CA GLY A 84 2.86 3.47 9.25
C GLY A 84 3.24 3.59 10.71
N GLY A 85 3.95 2.56 11.23
CA GLY A 85 4.44 2.50 12.61
C GLY A 85 3.35 2.17 13.63
N ASP A 86 3.79 1.87 14.85
CA ASP A 86 2.91 1.68 16.02
C ASP A 86 3.76 1.88 17.29
N ALA A 87 3.65 3.04 17.93
CA ALA A 87 4.44 3.40 19.11
C ALA A 87 4.19 2.47 20.31
N TYR A 88 3.03 1.85 20.36
CA TYR A 88 2.64 1.02 21.51
C TYR A 88 3.40 -0.32 21.57
N ILE A 89 3.94 -0.83 20.46
CA ILE A 89 4.67 -2.12 20.47
C ILE A 89 6.01 -2.05 21.21
N ALA A 90 6.65 -0.87 21.26
CA ALA A 90 7.95 -0.66 21.88
C ALA A 90 7.90 0.37 22.99
N SER A 91 6.72 0.89 23.32
CA SER A 91 6.51 2.00 24.27
C SER A 91 7.41 3.21 23.99
N ASN A 92 7.75 3.43 22.74
CA ASN A 92 8.58 4.55 22.29
C ASN A 92 8.27 4.94 20.84
N MET A 93 8.69 6.13 20.45
CA MET A 93 8.45 6.68 19.11
C MET A 93 9.32 6.05 18.01
N THR A 94 10.36 5.29 18.35
CA THR A 94 11.26 4.67 17.35
C THR A 94 10.59 3.55 16.57
N ALA A 95 9.44 3.03 17.04
CA ALA A 95 8.58 2.10 16.30
C ALA A 95 7.64 2.81 15.32
N THR A 96 7.82 4.10 15.10
CA THR A 96 7.01 4.92 14.19
C THR A 96 7.83 5.42 13.01
N VAL A 97 7.25 6.21 12.12
CA VAL A 97 7.90 6.71 10.91
C VAL A 97 8.60 8.04 11.19
N LEU A 98 9.91 8.08 10.98
CA LEU A 98 10.69 9.31 11.01
C LEU A 98 10.60 10.01 9.64
N SER A 99 10.28 11.29 9.65
CA SER A 99 10.25 12.12 8.43
C SER A 99 10.58 13.58 8.74
N THR A 100 10.72 14.39 7.68
CA THR A 100 10.89 15.83 7.80
C THR A 100 9.63 16.49 8.37
N MET A 101 9.85 17.47 9.23
CA MET A 101 8.80 18.28 9.86
C MET A 101 9.17 19.75 9.77
N PRO A 102 8.21 20.68 9.65
CA PRO A 102 8.50 22.10 9.81
C PRO A 102 9.00 22.36 11.24
N SER A 103 10.18 22.98 11.35
CA SER A 103 10.80 23.25 12.65
C SER A 103 9.96 24.16 13.54
N GLU A 104 9.14 25.03 12.94
CA GLU A 104 8.24 25.96 13.64
C GLU A 104 7.15 25.25 14.48
N VAL A 105 6.79 24.01 14.12
CA VAL A 105 5.77 23.22 14.82
C VAL A 105 6.33 21.98 15.50
N ASN A 106 7.66 21.85 15.54
CA ASN A 106 8.36 20.66 16.04
C ASN A 106 9.55 21.03 16.96
N ASP A 107 9.35 21.99 17.85
CA ASP A 107 10.33 22.43 18.86
C ASP A 107 11.73 22.74 18.29
N GLY A 108 11.78 23.28 17.07
CA GLY A 108 13.03 23.61 16.37
C GLY A 108 13.72 22.43 15.67
N SER A 109 13.14 21.24 15.67
CA SER A 109 13.67 20.08 14.96
C SER A 109 13.09 19.97 13.57
N ASP A 110 13.95 19.72 12.57
CA ASP A 110 13.56 19.50 11.17
C ASP A 110 13.06 18.07 10.92
N TYR A 111 13.10 17.19 11.91
CA TYR A 111 12.70 15.79 11.83
C TYR A 111 11.82 15.40 13.01
N GLY A 112 10.78 14.62 12.75
CA GLY A 112 9.88 14.12 13.77
C GLY A 112 9.36 12.73 13.49
N TYR A 113 8.90 12.07 14.54
CA TYR A 113 8.32 10.74 14.50
C TYR A 113 6.79 10.84 14.52
N MET A 114 6.12 10.16 13.58
CA MET A 114 4.66 10.06 13.53
C MET A 114 4.22 8.64 13.20
N GLN A 115 2.99 8.31 13.58
CA GLN A 115 2.34 7.04 13.20
C GLN A 115 0.98 7.30 12.58
N GLY A 116 0.52 6.36 11.76
CA GLY A 116 -0.81 6.45 11.14
C GLY A 116 -0.85 5.82 9.75
N THR A 117 -2.05 5.50 9.29
CA THR A 117 -2.28 5.21 7.87
C THR A 117 -1.91 6.41 6.99
N SER A 118 -1.89 7.63 7.55
CA SER A 118 -1.37 8.85 6.91
C SER A 118 0.13 8.78 6.62
N MET A 119 0.92 8.01 7.40
CA MET A 119 2.34 7.75 7.13
C MET A 119 2.52 6.57 6.18
N ALA A 120 1.63 5.59 6.23
CA ALA A 120 1.63 4.46 5.30
C ALA A 120 1.29 4.87 3.85
N CYS A 121 0.32 5.74 3.67
CA CYS A 121 -0.16 6.21 2.37
C CYS A 121 0.97 6.79 1.48
N PRO A 122 1.82 7.72 1.92
CA PRO A 122 2.90 8.27 1.10
C PRO A 122 3.98 7.27 0.75
N HIS A 123 4.17 6.18 1.50
CA HIS A 123 5.05 5.08 1.08
C HIS A 123 4.56 4.42 -0.21
N VAL A 124 3.24 4.15 -0.31
CA VAL A 124 2.66 3.60 -1.55
C VAL A 124 2.76 4.60 -2.69
N SER A 125 2.49 5.89 -2.44
CA SER A 125 2.65 6.95 -3.44
C SER A 125 4.09 7.06 -3.94
N GLY A 126 5.07 6.96 -3.02
CA GLY A 126 6.50 6.98 -3.36
C GLY A 126 6.92 5.76 -4.19
N VAL A 127 6.44 4.56 -3.83
CA VAL A 127 6.70 3.33 -4.61
C VAL A 127 6.07 3.42 -6.00
N ALA A 128 4.85 3.94 -6.12
CA ALA A 128 4.21 4.16 -7.41
C ALA A 128 5.01 5.16 -8.28
N ALA A 129 5.43 6.30 -7.70
CA ALA A 129 6.25 7.29 -8.39
C ALA A 129 7.60 6.72 -8.84
N LEU A 130 8.26 5.92 -8.00
CA LEU A 130 9.49 5.22 -8.33
C LEU A 130 9.28 4.25 -9.51
N GLY A 131 8.19 3.47 -9.48
CA GLY A 131 7.83 2.56 -10.57
C GLY A 131 7.58 3.30 -11.89
N LEU A 132 6.82 4.40 -11.87
CA LEU A 132 6.58 5.20 -13.08
C LEU A 132 7.86 5.84 -13.61
N SER A 133 8.73 6.34 -12.72
CA SER A 133 10.04 6.87 -13.13
C SER A 133 10.91 5.78 -13.79
N TYR A 134 10.86 4.56 -13.27
CA TYR A 134 11.59 3.42 -13.87
C TYR A 134 10.98 2.98 -15.19
N ALA A 135 9.63 2.97 -15.30
CA ALA A 135 8.93 2.69 -16.55
C ALA A 135 9.33 3.68 -17.67
N LEU A 136 9.37 4.99 -17.36
CA LEU A 136 9.87 6.02 -18.28
C LEU A 136 11.30 5.74 -18.75
N LYS A 137 12.20 5.39 -17.82
CA LYS A 137 13.60 5.06 -18.13
C LYS A 137 13.71 3.84 -19.06
N GLN A 138 12.77 2.89 -18.94
CA GLN A 138 12.71 1.69 -19.77
C GLN A 138 11.92 1.90 -21.08
N GLY A 139 11.40 3.11 -21.33
CA GLY A 139 10.55 3.42 -22.49
C GLY A 139 9.22 2.66 -22.48
N LYS A 140 8.70 2.32 -21.29
CA LYS A 140 7.45 1.59 -21.10
C LYS A 140 6.30 2.53 -20.76
N HIS A 141 5.13 2.19 -21.29
CA HIS A 141 3.88 2.88 -21.05
C HIS A 141 2.83 1.86 -20.61
N TYR A 142 2.02 2.23 -19.64
CA TYR A 142 0.95 1.39 -19.07
C TYR A 142 -0.37 2.14 -19.07
N THR A 143 -1.46 1.43 -19.23
CA THR A 143 -2.75 1.94 -18.79
C THR A 143 -2.75 2.09 -17.26
N ARG A 144 -3.58 2.99 -16.74
CA ARG A 144 -3.75 3.18 -15.29
C ARG A 144 -4.06 1.86 -14.58
N ASN A 145 -4.95 1.04 -15.15
CA ASN A 145 -5.36 -0.22 -14.53
C ASN A 145 -4.25 -1.27 -14.52
N GLU A 146 -3.44 -1.37 -15.58
CA GLU A 146 -2.28 -2.25 -15.62
C GLU A 146 -1.28 -1.87 -14.53
N PHE A 147 -0.94 -0.59 -14.43
CA PHE A 147 0.03 -0.15 -13.42
C PHE A 147 -0.48 -0.34 -12.00
N ILE A 148 -1.75 -0.02 -11.70
CA ILE A 148 -2.36 -0.28 -10.40
C ILE A 148 -2.34 -1.78 -10.09
N SER A 149 -2.67 -2.65 -11.06
CA SER A 149 -2.60 -4.10 -10.88
C SER A 149 -1.18 -4.56 -10.55
N MET A 150 -0.16 -4.04 -11.24
CA MET A 150 1.24 -4.32 -10.95
C MET A 150 1.62 -3.87 -9.52
N LEU A 151 1.23 -2.66 -9.14
CA LEU A 151 1.48 -2.13 -7.80
C LEU A 151 0.84 -2.98 -6.70
N LEU A 152 -0.44 -3.36 -6.88
CA LEU A 152 -1.19 -4.16 -5.91
C LEU A 152 -0.76 -5.63 -5.86
N THR A 153 -0.06 -6.14 -6.86
CA THR A 153 0.50 -7.49 -6.87
C THR A 153 1.98 -7.56 -6.51
N SER A 154 2.66 -6.40 -6.47
CA SER A 154 4.05 -6.26 -6.02
C SER A 154 4.11 -6.11 -4.50
N VAL A 155 3.81 -7.17 -3.78
CA VAL A 155 3.64 -7.15 -2.32
C VAL A 155 4.31 -8.33 -1.64
N ASN A 156 4.68 -8.15 -0.39
CA ASN A 156 5.05 -9.24 0.50
C ASN A 156 3.81 -9.81 1.20
N ASP A 157 3.74 -11.13 1.27
CA ASP A 157 2.67 -11.82 1.99
C ASP A 157 2.76 -11.55 3.49
N MET A 158 1.67 -11.03 4.05
CA MET A 158 1.50 -10.80 5.48
C MET A 158 0.66 -11.90 6.15
N GLU A 159 -0.13 -12.66 5.39
CA GLU A 159 -1.13 -13.59 5.90
C GLU A 159 -0.53 -14.68 6.81
N ARG A 160 0.67 -15.15 6.49
CA ARG A 160 1.38 -16.18 7.26
C ARG A 160 1.78 -15.74 8.67
N TYR A 161 1.76 -14.43 8.94
CA TYR A 161 2.11 -13.88 10.25
C TYR A 161 0.87 -13.53 11.08
N LEU A 162 -0.34 -13.63 10.50
CA LEU A 162 -1.59 -13.23 11.13
C LEU A 162 -2.19 -14.40 11.94
N ASP A 163 -1.47 -14.82 12.98
CA ASP A 163 -1.86 -15.90 13.90
C ASP A 163 -1.59 -15.48 15.36
N GLY A 164 -2.46 -15.93 16.28
CA GLY A 164 -2.34 -15.60 17.69
C GLY A 164 -2.67 -14.15 18.04
N THR A 165 -1.92 -13.57 18.96
CA THR A 165 -2.18 -12.23 19.50
C THR A 165 -0.96 -11.33 19.44
N LYS A 166 -1.21 -10.04 19.29
CA LYS A 166 -0.24 -8.95 19.43
C LYS A 166 -0.68 -8.03 20.56
N ASN A 167 0.24 -7.66 21.43
CA ASN A 167 0.00 -6.62 22.42
C ASN A 167 0.54 -5.29 21.91
N SER A 168 -0.36 -4.35 21.71
CA SER A 168 -0.07 -2.97 21.34
C SER A 168 -0.96 -2.05 22.17
N ASN A 169 -1.83 -1.25 21.59
CA ASN A 169 -2.85 -0.50 22.34
C ASN A 169 -4.01 -1.44 22.77
N GLY A 170 -3.69 -2.41 23.66
CA GLY A 170 -4.55 -3.53 24.03
C GLY A 170 -4.18 -4.82 23.28
N THR A 171 -4.96 -5.88 23.52
CA THR A 171 -4.74 -7.17 22.87
C THR A 171 -5.44 -7.22 21.51
N MET A 172 -4.67 -7.43 20.45
CA MET A 172 -5.15 -7.63 19.09
C MET A 172 -5.16 -9.12 18.76
N TYR A 173 -6.27 -9.62 18.23
CA TYR A 173 -6.38 -10.99 17.69
C TYR A 173 -6.06 -10.94 16.20
N LEU A 174 -4.92 -11.48 15.82
CA LEU A 174 -4.36 -11.31 14.47
C LEU A 174 -5.21 -11.97 13.38
N GLU A 175 -5.91 -13.05 13.69
CA GLU A 175 -6.82 -13.72 12.75
C GLU A 175 -7.95 -12.78 12.26
N ASN A 176 -8.32 -11.76 13.02
CA ASN A 176 -9.33 -10.79 12.63
C ASN A 176 -8.92 -9.97 11.40
N TYR A 177 -7.61 -9.90 11.11
CA TYR A 177 -7.02 -9.13 10.02
C TYR A 177 -6.77 -9.97 8.76
N ARG A 178 -6.91 -11.30 8.82
CA ARG A 178 -6.69 -12.19 7.67
C ARG A 178 -7.56 -11.79 6.49
N LYS A 179 -6.93 -11.67 5.30
CA LYS A 179 -7.54 -11.23 4.03
C LYS A 179 -8.21 -9.85 4.10
N LYS A 180 -7.76 -9.00 5.01
CA LYS A 180 -8.37 -7.69 5.27
C LYS A 180 -7.38 -6.53 5.26
N LEU A 181 -6.11 -6.78 5.02
CA LEU A 181 -5.07 -5.76 4.93
C LEU A 181 -4.74 -5.35 3.48
N GLY A 182 -5.67 -5.60 2.56
CA GLY A 182 -5.44 -5.48 1.13
C GLY A 182 -4.69 -6.69 0.59
N THR A 183 -3.90 -6.49 -0.46
CA THR A 183 -3.15 -7.56 -1.14
C THR A 183 -1.86 -7.97 -0.41
N GLY A 184 -1.36 -7.15 0.51
CA GLY A 184 -0.13 -7.39 1.28
C GLY A 184 0.70 -6.13 1.50
N ALA A 185 1.90 -6.28 2.03
CA ALA A 185 2.83 -5.18 2.27
C ALA A 185 3.52 -4.76 0.96
N VAL A 186 3.43 -3.48 0.61
CA VAL A 186 4.05 -2.90 -0.60
C VAL A 186 5.54 -3.23 -0.69
N ASP A 187 6.00 -3.58 -1.90
CA ASP A 187 7.39 -3.93 -2.18
C ASP A 187 7.88 -3.24 -3.46
N ALA A 188 8.73 -2.23 -3.28
CA ALA A 188 9.27 -1.46 -4.39
C ALA A 188 10.13 -2.32 -5.34
N TYR A 189 10.93 -3.25 -4.80
CA TYR A 189 11.78 -4.11 -5.61
C TYR A 189 10.97 -5.01 -6.54
N GLN A 190 9.88 -5.62 -6.02
CA GLN A 190 9.00 -6.44 -6.86
C GLN A 190 8.33 -5.62 -7.95
N LEU A 191 7.89 -4.38 -7.66
CA LEU A 191 7.31 -3.51 -8.68
C LEU A 191 8.33 -3.22 -9.79
N LEU A 192 9.56 -2.88 -9.45
CA LEU A 192 10.62 -2.63 -10.43
C LEU A 192 10.92 -3.88 -11.25
N MET A 193 10.96 -5.06 -10.64
CA MET A 193 11.16 -6.34 -11.36
C MET A 193 10.00 -6.65 -12.30
N GLN A 194 8.75 -6.39 -11.91
CA GLN A 194 7.62 -6.54 -12.81
C GLN A 194 7.72 -5.57 -14.01
N ILE A 195 8.09 -4.32 -13.75
CA ILE A 195 8.30 -3.32 -14.81
C ILE A 195 9.43 -3.76 -15.74
N GLU A 196 10.52 -4.29 -15.23
CA GLU A 196 11.63 -4.80 -16.03
C GLU A 196 11.20 -6.02 -16.87
N GLY A 197 10.26 -6.79 -16.38
CA GLY A 197 9.79 -8.04 -16.97
C GLY A 197 10.55 -9.27 -16.46
N THR A 198 11.23 -9.13 -15.33
CA THR A 198 11.90 -10.21 -14.60
C THR A 198 11.05 -10.59 -13.39
N PRO A 199 10.28 -11.68 -13.44
CA PRO A 199 9.43 -12.05 -12.32
C PRO A 199 10.25 -12.44 -11.09
N CYS A 200 9.84 -11.95 -9.94
CA CYS A 200 10.40 -12.35 -8.65
C CYS A 200 9.73 -13.62 -8.15
N LEU A 201 10.54 -14.67 -7.94
CA LEU A 201 10.13 -15.87 -7.25
C LEU A 201 10.44 -15.72 -5.76
N LYS A 202 9.43 -15.91 -4.90
CA LYS A 202 9.58 -15.97 -3.46
C LYS A 202 9.33 -17.38 -2.98
N VAL A 203 10.37 -18.03 -2.48
CA VAL A 203 10.28 -19.32 -1.81
C VAL A 203 10.66 -19.13 -0.34
N GLY A 204 9.82 -19.58 0.58
CA GLY A 204 10.13 -19.56 2.01
C GLY A 204 11.32 -20.45 2.34
N VAL A 205 12.15 -20.05 3.29
CA VAL A 205 13.29 -20.88 3.75
C VAL A 205 12.78 -22.23 4.23
N GLY A 206 13.26 -23.31 3.61
CA GLY A 206 12.84 -24.68 3.91
C GLY A 206 11.52 -25.12 3.28
N ALA A 207 10.89 -24.29 2.41
CA ALA A 207 9.72 -24.69 1.64
C ALA A 207 10.15 -25.27 0.28
N GLU A 208 9.49 -26.35 -0.12
CA GLU A 208 9.54 -26.84 -1.52
C GLU A 208 8.31 -26.30 -2.22
N GLU A 209 8.49 -25.52 -3.29
CA GLU A 209 7.41 -24.98 -4.09
C GLU A 209 7.61 -25.37 -5.56
N LEU A 210 6.60 -26.03 -6.14
CA LEU A 210 6.59 -26.34 -7.58
C LEU A 210 6.18 -25.08 -8.33
N VAL A 211 7.15 -24.42 -8.95
CA VAL A 211 6.91 -23.22 -9.72
C VAL A 211 6.85 -23.59 -11.21
N PRO A 212 5.71 -23.38 -11.89
CA PRO A 212 5.63 -23.58 -13.33
C PRO A 212 6.48 -22.52 -14.04
N LEU A 213 7.62 -22.94 -14.58
CA LEU A 213 8.57 -22.04 -15.27
C LEU A 213 7.94 -21.29 -16.45
N THR A 214 6.86 -21.81 -17.02
CA THR A 214 6.12 -21.18 -18.13
C THR A 214 5.57 -19.80 -17.78
N GLN A 215 5.20 -19.54 -16.53
CA GLN A 215 4.75 -18.21 -16.08
C GLN A 215 5.88 -17.16 -16.06
N PHE A 216 7.13 -17.60 -15.97
CA PHE A 216 8.32 -16.74 -15.96
C PHE A 216 8.97 -16.57 -17.34
N PHE A 217 8.77 -17.51 -18.25
CA PHE A 217 9.46 -17.55 -19.52
C PHE A 217 8.53 -17.46 -20.75
N GLY A 218 7.33 -16.98 -20.58
CA GLY A 218 6.41 -16.73 -21.70
C GLY A 218 6.01 -18.00 -22.46
N GLY A 219 5.71 -19.08 -21.75
CA GLY A 219 5.12 -20.30 -22.31
C GLY A 219 6.09 -21.28 -22.95
N SER A 220 7.40 -21.05 -22.89
CA SER A 220 8.41 -22.00 -23.41
C SER A 220 9.41 -22.37 -22.32
N ALA A 221 9.37 -23.61 -21.84
CA ALA A 221 10.37 -24.17 -20.91
C ALA A 221 11.78 -24.26 -21.49
N SER A 222 11.96 -23.95 -22.79
CA SER A 222 13.25 -24.00 -23.48
C SER A 222 14.04 -22.71 -23.48
N ARG A 223 13.49 -21.61 -22.93
CA ARG A 223 14.25 -20.37 -22.75
C ARG A 223 15.09 -20.48 -21.48
N ARG A 224 16.35 -20.69 -21.64
CA ARG A 224 17.40 -20.69 -20.61
C ARG A 224 17.98 -19.30 -20.47
#